data_cba994ebbaa64da99910c6127c048f94
#
_entry.id   cba994ebbaa64da99910c6127c048f94
#
_cell.length_a   1.000
_cell.length_b   1.000
_cell.length_c   1.000
_cell.angle_alpha   90.00
_cell.angle_beta   90.00
_cell.angle_gamma   90.00
#
_symmetry.space_group_name_H-M   'P 1'
#
loop_
_entity.id
_entity.type
_entity.pdbx_description
1 polymer ?
#
loop_
_entity_poly.entity_id
_entity_poly.type
_entity_poly.pdbx_seq_one_letter_code
_entity_poly.pdbx_strand_id
1 'polypeptide(L)'
;MSLTLDFGFFRDLKEAETMNQLMRTTPEEMGLHSRNILKLLERLEKENISIVSMMLLRHNQVLYEAYWPPYTQEQLRTVYSLSKTFTAMAIGIAAGEGKIRLDERIVDLFPEQAKNAPDSPQLQMLTIRHLLMMSTGQGSEPFHQENAWDDAISAFLREPFADAPGETFRYNTGATYMLSAALKQRGIDLEEYLREKLLTPMGITGTRWIRDPNGICTGGFGFSLHPEDIAKLGILLMQSGRWNGQQLVPEWYVREATRRQIGNGDDPNSDWAQGYGYQIWQCRHGAFRADGMYGQFCVVHPATDTILVTNCLTQNMGGVLNAYFDEVLMKYESDAVVDEPEVTEQLRQKTANLRYERDLPEDDGSPIPPEYLKDRKSVV
;
A
#
# COMPACT_ATOMS: atom_id res chain seq x y z
N MET A 1 21.39 31.40 35.19
CA MET A 1 21.85 30.51 34.13
C MET A 1 20.76 30.52 33.04
N SER A 2 20.96 31.31 31.99
CA SER A 2 19.99 31.50 30.89
C SER A 2 20.20 30.32 29.92
N LEU A 3 19.17 29.51 29.72
CA LEU A 3 19.13 28.50 28.67
C LEU A 3 18.88 29.24 27.33
N THR A 4 19.94 29.50 26.59
CA THR A 4 19.85 29.85 25.17
C THR A 4 19.41 28.60 24.40
N LEU A 5 18.14 28.56 24.01
CA LEU A 5 17.63 27.57 23.06
C LEU A 5 18.39 27.75 21.75
N ASP A 6 19.04 26.68 21.30
CA ASP A 6 19.84 26.65 20.08
C ASP A 6 18.90 26.70 18.85
N PHE A 7 18.72 27.91 18.31
CA PHE A 7 17.93 28.18 17.11
C PHE A 7 18.51 27.50 15.84
N GLY A 8 19.77 27.07 15.87
CA GLY A 8 20.41 26.33 14.77
C GLY A 8 19.81 24.96 14.57
N PHE A 9 19.58 24.21 15.63
CA PHE A 9 19.02 22.85 15.58
C PHE A 9 17.61 22.81 14.96
N PHE A 10 16.76 23.77 15.28
CA PHE A 10 15.41 23.88 14.69
C PHE A 10 15.42 24.34 13.23
N ARG A 11 16.43 25.10 12.83
CA ARG A 11 16.61 25.49 11.43
C ARG A 11 17.07 24.32 10.58
N ASP A 12 18.04 23.53 11.07
CA ASP A 12 18.54 22.35 10.38
C ASP A 12 17.48 21.25 10.26
N LEU A 13 16.59 21.10 11.26
CA LEU A 13 15.44 20.17 11.18
C LEU A 13 14.42 20.64 10.12
N LYS A 14 14.08 21.92 10.06
CA LYS A 14 13.17 22.46 9.03
C LYS A 14 13.76 22.39 7.62
N GLU A 15 15.06 22.63 7.46
CA GLU A 15 15.74 22.48 6.17
C GLU A 15 15.82 21.00 5.75
N ALA A 16 16.02 20.07 6.68
CA ALA A 16 15.97 18.64 6.42
C ALA A 16 14.55 18.15 6.07
N GLU A 17 13.52 18.66 6.74
CA GLU A 17 12.12 18.36 6.41
C GLU A 17 11.73 18.87 5.01
N THR A 18 12.17 20.08 4.63
CA THR A 18 11.91 20.61 3.28
C THR A 18 12.66 19.87 2.18
N MET A 19 13.84 19.32 2.47
CA MET A 19 14.60 18.52 1.50
C MET A 19 13.99 17.14 1.20
N ASN A 20 13.09 16.65 2.04
CA ASN A 20 12.46 15.34 1.89
C ASN A 20 11.05 15.37 1.28
N GLN A 21 10.49 16.56 1.04
CA GLN A 21 9.20 16.72 0.38
C GLN A 21 9.32 16.54 -1.13
N LEU A 22 8.30 15.94 -1.73
CA LEU A 22 8.18 15.83 -3.18
C LEU A 22 8.02 17.23 -3.80
N MET A 23 8.54 17.43 -5.01
CA MET A 23 8.35 18.69 -5.74
C MET A 23 6.87 18.86 -6.12
N ARG A 24 6.39 20.11 -6.09
CA ARG A 24 5.04 20.50 -6.51
C ARG A 24 5.12 21.24 -7.84
N THR A 25 4.09 21.07 -8.64
CA THR A 25 3.91 21.67 -9.96
C THR A 25 2.42 21.94 -10.19
N THR A 26 2.03 22.43 -11.37
CA THR A 26 0.62 22.59 -11.73
C THR A 26 0.12 21.42 -12.59
N PRO A 27 -1.19 21.14 -12.60
CA PRO A 27 -1.78 20.16 -13.51
C PRO A 27 -1.44 20.45 -14.97
N GLU A 28 -1.50 21.71 -15.38
CA GLU A 28 -1.28 22.17 -16.74
C GLU A 28 0.16 21.93 -17.20
N GLU A 29 1.15 22.20 -16.36
CA GLU A 29 2.57 21.88 -16.65
C GLU A 29 2.78 20.37 -16.85
N MET A 30 1.93 19.55 -16.25
CA MET A 30 1.96 18.10 -16.34
C MET A 30 0.99 17.52 -17.39
N GLY A 31 0.45 18.34 -18.29
CA GLY A 31 -0.42 17.89 -19.38
C GLY A 31 -1.81 17.46 -18.93
N LEU A 32 -2.29 17.97 -17.80
CA LEU A 32 -3.65 17.73 -17.30
C LEU A 32 -4.38 19.05 -17.08
N HIS A 33 -5.55 19.21 -17.70
CA HIS A 33 -6.35 20.40 -17.42
C HIS A 33 -7.00 20.34 -16.02
N SER A 34 -7.00 21.43 -15.30
CA SER A 34 -7.67 21.60 -13.99
C SER A 34 -9.13 21.19 -14.02
N ARG A 35 -9.83 21.36 -15.17
CA ARG A 35 -11.22 20.90 -15.37
C ARG A 35 -11.40 19.39 -15.15
N ASN A 36 -10.38 18.57 -15.41
CA ASN A 36 -10.45 17.12 -15.20
C ASN A 36 -10.46 16.77 -13.72
N ILE A 37 -9.67 17.49 -12.94
CA ILE A 37 -9.65 17.35 -11.47
C ILE A 37 -10.98 17.83 -10.88
N LEU A 38 -11.56 18.95 -11.38
CA LEU A 38 -12.88 19.39 -10.97
C LEU A 38 -13.95 18.31 -11.20
N LYS A 39 -13.98 17.71 -12.41
CA LYS A 39 -14.90 16.62 -12.72
C LYS A 39 -14.71 15.40 -11.84
N LEU A 40 -13.45 15.05 -11.52
CA LEU A 40 -13.14 13.99 -10.59
C LEU A 40 -13.76 14.28 -9.21
N LEU A 41 -13.54 15.48 -8.65
CA LEU A 41 -14.10 15.87 -7.35
C LEU A 41 -15.63 15.89 -7.35
N GLU A 42 -16.25 16.44 -8.39
CA GLU A 42 -17.71 16.46 -8.57
C GLU A 42 -18.31 15.06 -8.64
N ARG A 43 -17.63 14.14 -9.35
CA ARG A 43 -18.07 12.75 -9.46
C ARG A 43 -17.95 12.03 -8.13
N LEU A 44 -16.86 12.20 -7.40
CA LEU A 44 -16.68 11.60 -6.08
C LEU A 44 -17.76 12.07 -5.10
N GLU A 45 -18.11 13.35 -5.11
CA GLU A 45 -19.22 13.89 -4.31
C GLU A 45 -20.57 13.30 -4.74
N LYS A 46 -20.86 13.29 -6.02
CA LYS A 46 -22.12 12.74 -6.58
C LYS A 46 -22.31 11.26 -6.23
N GLU A 47 -21.24 10.50 -6.19
CA GLU A 47 -21.24 9.08 -5.83
C GLU A 47 -21.15 8.84 -4.31
N ASN A 48 -21.15 9.89 -3.49
CA ASN A 48 -21.01 9.83 -2.03
C ASN A 48 -19.74 9.08 -1.56
N ILE A 49 -18.64 9.26 -2.28
CA ILE A 49 -17.36 8.66 -1.93
C ILE A 49 -16.66 9.53 -0.90
N SER A 50 -16.44 8.98 0.29
CA SER A 50 -15.78 9.69 1.39
C SER A 50 -14.27 9.65 1.22
N ILE A 51 -13.71 10.77 0.77
CA ILE A 51 -12.26 10.99 0.64
C ILE A 51 -11.74 11.69 1.89
N VAL A 52 -10.54 11.34 2.32
CA VAL A 52 -9.80 11.93 3.44
C VAL A 52 -8.60 12.72 2.91
N SER A 53 -7.88 12.15 1.96
CA SER A 53 -6.80 12.82 1.25
C SER A 53 -6.62 12.24 -0.15
N MET A 54 -6.12 13.05 -1.06
CA MET A 54 -5.81 12.66 -2.44
C MET A 54 -4.55 13.36 -2.92
N MET A 55 -3.70 12.64 -3.64
CA MET A 55 -2.56 13.20 -4.35
C MET A 55 -2.51 12.64 -5.78
N LEU A 56 -2.26 13.51 -6.74
CA LEU A 56 -1.99 13.16 -8.14
C LEU A 56 -0.55 13.55 -8.46
N LEU A 57 0.20 12.62 -9.05
CA LEU A 57 1.59 12.85 -9.44
C LEU A 57 1.79 12.48 -10.90
N ARG A 58 2.70 13.19 -11.55
CA ARG A 58 3.29 12.82 -12.84
C ARG A 58 4.78 13.18 -12.83
N HIS A 59 5.64 12.36 -13.45
CA HIS A 59 7.09 12.58 -13.52
C HIS A 59 7.70 12.84 -12.13
N ASN A 60 7.22 12.11 -11.10
CA ASN A 60 7.62 12.21 -9.69
C ASN A 60 7.32 13.57 -9.03
N GLN A 61 6.48 14.41 -9.62
CA GLN A 61 6.06 15.69 -9.06
C GLN A 61 4.57 15.65 -8.73
N VAL A 62 4.20 16.28 -7.61
CA VAL A 62 2.80 16.40 -7.18
C VAL A 62 2.17 17.55 -7.97
N LEU A 63 1.19 17.23 -8.80
CA LEU A 63 0.44 18.21 -9.60
C LEU A 63 -0.89 18.63 -8.96
N TYR A 64 -1.38 17.82 -8.03
CA TYR A 64 -2.57 18.13 -7.22
C TYR A 64 -2.51 17.38 -5.91
N GLU A 65 -2.86 18.07 -4.83
CA GLU A 65 -3.07 17.45 -3.53
C GLU A 65 -4.24 18.13 -2.80
N ALA A 66 -5.00 17.33 -2.08
CA ALA A 66 -6.13 17.81 -1.30
C ALA A 66 -6.33 16.98 -0.03
N TYR A 67 -6.74 17.63 1.02
CA TYR A 67 -7.07 17.05 2.31
C TYR A 67 -8.48 17.50 2.71
N TRP A 68 -9.29 16.62 3.23
CA TRP A 68 -10.66 16.93 3.67
C TRP A 68 -10.67 17.20 5.18
N PRO A 69 -10.67 18.47 5.63
CA PRO A 69 -10.69 18.76 7.06
C PRO A 69 -11.81 18.02 7.80
N PRO A 70 -11.53 17.49 9.01
CA PRO A 70 -10.40 17.84 9.89
C PRO A 70 -9.10 17.07 9.59
N TYR A 71 -9.05 16.27 8.53
CA TYR A 71 -7.83 15.55 8.14
C TYR A 71 -6.81 16.49 7.50
N THR A 72 -5.54 16.31 7.86
CA THR A 72 -4.41 17.12 7.36
C THR A 72 -3.28 16.25 6.83
N GLN A 73 -2.30 16.87 6.21
CA GLN A 73 -1.12 16.16 5.67
C GLN A 73 -0.22 15.55 6.76
N GLU A 74 -0.21 16.17 7.96
CA GLU A 74 0.67 15.77 9.07
C GLU A 74 0.16 14.55 9.85
N GLN A 75 -1.09 14.15 9.61
CA GLN A 75 -1.67 13.02 10.34
C GLN A 75 -1.31 11.70 9.67
N LEU A 76 -0.86 10.73 10.45
CA LEU A 76 -0.69 9.35 10.01
C LEU A 76 -2.03 8.74 9.61
N ARG A 77 -2.01 7.95 8.56
CA ARG A 77 -3.16 7.15 8.08
C ARG A 77 -2.85 5.68 8.23
N THR A 78 -3.77 4.94 8.83
CA THR A 78 -3.73 3.48 8.78
C THR A 78 -4.02 3.04 7.34
N VAL A 79 -3.06 2.35 6.73
CA VAL A 79 -3.15 2.01 5.30
C VAL A 79 -3.72 0.62 5.03
N TYR A 80 -4.21 -0.07 6.06
CA TYR A 80 -4.81 -1.41 5.95
C TYR A 80 -3.92 -2.36 5.13
N SER A 81 -4.50 -3.05 4.16
CA SER A 81 -3.80 -4.03 3.33
C SER A 81 -2.74 -3.46 2.39
N LEU A 82 -2.68 -2.14 2.17
CA LEU A 82 -1.56 -1.50 1.47
C LEU A 82 -0.23 -1.79 2.19
N SER A 83 -0.26 -2.08 3.50
CA SER A 83 0.88 -2.58 4.29
C SER A 83 1.58 -3.77 3.63
N LYS A 84 0.83 -4.65 2.95
CA LYS A 84 1.33 -5.85 2.28
C LYS A 84 2.41 -5.54 1.25
N THR A 85 2.26 -4.43 0.54
CA THR A 85 3.25 -4.03 -0.47
C THR A 85 4.58 -3.65 0.18
N PHE A 86 4.58 -2.99 1.34
CA PHE A 86 5.81 -2.72 2.09
C PHE A 86 6.46 -4.02 2.60
N THR A 87 5.67 -4.97 3.09
CA THR A 87 6.18 -6.29 3.47
C THR A 87 6.83 -7.00 2.27
N ALA A 88 6.19 -6.94 1.10
CA ALA A 88 6.77 -7.50 -0.12
C ALA A 88 8.09 -6.81 -0.50
N MET A 89 8.20 -5.49 -0.35
CA MET A 89 9.47 -4.79 -0.60
C MET A 89 10.56 -5.24 0.36
N ALA A 90 10.25 -5.47 1.64
CA ALA A 90 11.22 -6.04 2.61
C ALA A 90 11.71 -7.43 2.19
N ILE A 91 10.81 -8.29 1.72
CA ILE A 91 11.19 -9.61 1.16
C ILE A 91 12.11 -9.42 -0.06
N GLY A 92 11.81 -8.47 -0.93
CA GLY A 92 12.64 -8.17 -2.10
C GLY A 92 14.05 -7.73 -1.74
N ILE A 93 14.19 -6.86 -0.75
CA ILE A 93 15.50 -6.43 -0.23
C ILE A 93 16.25 -7.63 0.37
N ALA A 94 15.59 -8.41 1.24
CA ALA A 94 16.17 -9.59 1.87
C ALA A 94 16.58 -10.66 0.84
N ALA A 95 15.82 -10.82 -0.23
CA ALA A 95 16.17 -11.73 -1.33
C ALA A 95 17.39 -11.22 -2.11
N GLY A 96 17.49 -9.92 -2.36
CA GLY A 96 18.66 -9.29 -2.98
C GLY A 96 19.93 -9.41 -2.13
N GLU A 97 19.79 -9.38 -0.81
CA GLU A 97 20.90 -9.61 0.15
C GLU A 97 21.20 -11.10 0.38
N GLY A 98 20.46 -12.03 -0.25
CA GLY A 98 20.65 -13.48 -0.08
C GLY A 98 20.21 -14.03 1.29
N LYS A 99 19.44 -13.25 2.06
CA LYS A 99 18.96 -13.63 3.41
C LYS A 99 17.73 -14.52 3.37
N ILE A 100 16.96 -14.44 2.28
CA ILE A 100 15.78 -15.28 2.04
C ILE A 100 15.72 -15.65 0.54
N ARG A 101 15.14 -16.80 0.21
CA ARG A 101 14.94 -17.21 -1.18
C ARG A 101 13.46 -17.35 -1.45
N LEU A 102 13.01 -16.95 -2.65
CA LEU A 102 11.59 -17.02 -3.00
C LEU A 102 11.07 -18.46 -3.15
N ASP A 103 11.95 -19.40 -3.47
CA ASP A 103 11.67 -20.83 -3.57
C ASP A 103 11.88 -21.61 -2.24
N GLU A 104 12.21 -20.91 -1.17
CA GLU A 104 12.40 -21.51 0.15
C GLU A 104 11.06 -22.01 0.70
N ARG A 105 11.04 -23.26 1.16
CA ARG A 105 9.82 -23.91 1.67
C ARG A 105 9.49 -23.39 3.07
N ILE A 106 8.22 -23.19 3.32
CA ILE A 106 7.75 -22.68 4.61
C ILE A 106 8.02 -23.69 5.74
N VAL A 107 7.92 -24.98 5.46
CA VAL A 107 8.23 -26.01 6.47
C VAL A 107 9.71 -26.02 6.89
N ASP A 108 10.63 -25.60 6.03
CA ASP A 108 12.04 -25.50 6.36
C ASP A 108 12.35 -24.25 7.21
N LEU A 109 11.55 -23.21 7.09
CA LEU A 109 11.64 -22.01 7.92
C LEU A 109 11.04 -22.20 9.31
N PHE A 110 9.99 -23.02 9.44
CA PHE A 110 9.25 -23.25 10.67
C PHE A 110 9.17 -24.73 11.06
N PRO A 111 10.33 -25.43 11.22
CA PRO A 111 10.33 -26.87 11.39
C PRO A 111 9.63 -27.35 12.67
N GLU A 112 9.68 -26.56 13.75
CA GLU A 112 9.03 -26.95 15.01
C GLU A 112 7.52 -26.86 14.92
N GLN A 113 6.97 -25.80 14.28
CA GLN A 113 5.53 -25.65 14.07
C GLN A 113 5.02 -26.65 13.01
N ALA A 114 5.81 -26.91 11.97
CA ALA A 114 5.47 -27.83 10.91
C ALA A 114 5.34 -29.29 11.39
N LYS A 115 6.11 -29.70 12.41
CA LYS A 115 5.97 -31.04 13.02
C LYS A 115 4.60 -31.27 13.65
N ASN A 116 3.92 -30.20 14.08
CA ASN A 116 2.63 -30.22 14.73
C ASN A 116 1.46 -29.89 13.78
N ALA A 117 1.78 -29.60 12.51
CA ALA A 117 0.78 -29.39 11.46
C ALA A 117 0.34 -30.75 10.86
N PRO A 118 -0.86 -30.82 10.25
CA PRO A 118 -1.28 -32.00 9.50
C PRO A 118 -0.28 -32.35 8.39
N ASP A 119 0.00 -33.62 8.23
CA ASP A 119 0.84 -34.09 7.11
C ASP A 119 0.11 -33.84 5.78
N SER A 120 0.69 -33.01 4.94
CA SER A 120 0.08 -32.58 3.69
C SER A 120 1.16 -32.38 2.63
N PRO A 121 1.04 -33.06 1.48
CA PRO A 121 1.93 -32.80 0.34
C PRO A 121 1.93 -31.33 -0.08
N GLN A 122 0.78 -30.66 0.01
CA GLN A 122 0.64 -29.22 -0.33
C GLN A 122 1.46 -28.36 0.62
N LEU A 123 1.44 -28.63 1.93
CA LEU A 123 2.26 -27.92 2.90
C LEU A 123 3.76 -28.05 2.60
N GLN A 124 4.20 -29.25 2.16
CA GLN A 124 5.60 -29.50 1.76
C GLN A 124 6.02 -28.71 0.50
N MET A 125 5.06 -28.30 -0.34
CA MET A 125 5.29 -27.52 -1.56
C MET A 125 5.23 -26.00 -1.34
N LEU A 126 4.68 -25.54 -0.20
CA LEU A 126 4.44 -24.14 0.07
C LEU A 126 5.74 -23.35 0.22
N THR A 127 5.91 -22.28 -0.55
CA THR A 127 7.13 -21.45 -0.57
C THR A 127 6.81 -19.97 -0.31
N ILE A 128 7.86 -19.18 -0.07
CA ILE A 128 7.77 -17.69 0.02
C ILE A 128 7.09 -17.09 -1.20
N ARG A 129 7.37 -17.59 -2.42
CA ARG A 129 6.73 -17.13 -3.66
C ARG A 129 5.23 -17.32 -3.63
N HIS A 130 4.72 -18.44 -3.16
CA HIS A 130 3.28 -18.70 -3.06
C HIS A 130 2.59 -17.76 -2.08
N LEU A 131 3.27 -17.39 -0.97
CA LEU A 131 2.78 -16.36 -0.04
C LEU A 131 2.67 -14.99 -0.72
N LEU A 132 3.72 -14.58 -1.47
CA LEU A 132 3.75 -13.31 -2.19
C LEU A 132 2.64 -13.19 -3.22
N MET A 133 2.33 -14.30 -3.91
CA MET A 133 1.33 -14.37 -4.99
C MET A 133 -0.10 -14.58 -4.49
N MET A 134 -0.35 -14.70 -3.19
CA MET A 134 -1.66 -15.08 -2.65
C MET A 134 -2.19 -16.40 -3.24
N SER A 135 -1.30 -17.35 -3.45
CA SER A 135 -1.60 -18.67 -4.04
C SER A 135 -1.16 -19.80 -3.13
N THR A 136 -1.50 -19.70 -1.85
CA THR A 136 -1.11 -20.69 -0.82
C THR A 136 -1.78 -22.04 -1.02
N GLY A 137 -2.92 -22.10 -1.71
CA GLY A 137 -3.75 -23.28 -1.87
C GLY A 137 -4.67 -23.57 -0.66
N GLN A 138 -4.55 -22.79 0.43
CA GLN A 138 -5.43 -22.92 1.60
C GLN A 138 -6.86 -22.50 1.29
N GLY A 139 -7.83 -23.18 1.91
CA GLY A 139 -9.27 -22.99 1.64
C GLY A 139 -9.87 -21.74 2.26
N SER A 140 -9.28 -21.22 3.33
CA SER A 140 -9.77 -20.05 4.07
C SER A 140 -8.65 -19.23 4.69
N GLU A 141 -9.03 -18.09 5.26
CA GLU A 141 -8.14 -17.21 6.03
C GLU A 141 -7.91 -17.84 7.43
N PRO A 142 -6.67 -18.06 7.88
CA PRO A 142 -6.39 -18.80 9.12
C PRO A 142 -6.78 -18.05 10.40
N PHE A 143 -6.96 -16.73 10.35
CA PHE A 143 -7.18 -15.91 11.55
C PHE A 143 -8.66 -15.68 11.92
N HIS A 144 -9.57 -16.51 11.43
CA HIS A 144 -10.99 -16.49 11.83
C HIS A 144 -11.25 -17.11 13.20
N GLN A 145 -10.31 -17.91 13.70
CA GLN A 145 -10.45 -18.60 14.98
C GLN A 145 -10.13 -17.66 16.15
N GLU A 146 -10.87 -17.80 17.23
CA GLU A 146 -10.57 -17.12 18.49
C GLU A 146 -9.16 -17.53 18.95
N ASN A 147 -8.34 -16.57 19.39
CA ASN A 147 -6.95 -16.77 19.82
C ASN A 147 -5.96 -17.24 18.72
N ALA A 148 -6.33 -17.20 17.44
CA ALA A 148 -5.39 -17.59 16.36
C ALA A 148 -4.09 -16.76 16.37
N TRP A 149 -4.13 -15.52 16.88
CA TRP A 149 -2.99 -14.63 17.00
C TRP A 149 -2.00 -14.99 18.11
N ASP A 150 -2.40 -15.83 19.09
CA ASP A 150 -1.50 -16.29 20.16
C ASP A 150 -0.41 -17.23 19.63
N ASP A 151 -0.72 -18.00 18.57
CA ASP A 151 0.22 -18.84 17.84
C ASP A 151 -0.13 -18.80 16.33
N ALA A 152 0.04 -17.63 15.74
CA ALA A 152 -0.40 -17.34 14.37
C ALA A 152 0.33 -18.19 13.31
N ILE A 153 1.59 -18.56 13.56
CA ILE A 153 2.36 -19.44 12.66
C ILE A 153 1.72 -20.83 12.62
N SER A 154 1.46 -21.43 13.78
CA SER A 154 0.81 -22.74 13.85
C SER A 154 -0.62 -22.71 13.31
N ALA A 155 -1.38 -21.63 13.56
CA ALA A 155 -2.72 -21.46 12.99
C ALA A 155 -2.68 -21.45 11.47
N PHE A 156 -1.73 -20.73 10.87
CA PHE A 156 -1.54 -20.72 9.42
C PHE A 156 -1.16 -22.12 8.86
N LEU A 157 -0.21 -22.82 9.49
CA LEU A 157 0.24 -24.13 9.01
C LEU A 157 -0.78 -25.24 9.14
N ARG A 158 -1.78 -25.09 10.05
CA ARG A 158 -2.87 -26.05 10.24
C ARG A 158 -4.06 -25.83 9.32
N GLU A 159 -4.10 -24.71 8.61
CA GLU A 159 -5.22 -24.38 7.71
C GLU A 159 -5.31 -25.39 6.57
N PRO A 160 -6.47 -26.04 6.33
CA PRO A 160 -6.62 -27.04 5.29
C PRO A 160 -6.39 -26.49 3.88
N PHE A 161 -5.78 -27.30 3.04
CA PHE A 161 -5.58 -26.99 1.63
C PHE A 161 -6.80 -27.42 0.79
N ALA A 162 -7.24 -26.53 -0.09
CA ALA A 162 -8.27 -26.80 -1.09
C ALA A 162 -7.65 -27.07 -2.47
N ASP A 163 -6.49 -26.47 -2.76
CA ASP A 163 -5.77 -26.59 -4.04
C ASP A 163 -4.26 -26.80 -3.78
N ALA A 164 -3.50 -27.08 -4.82
CA ALA A 164 -2.05 -27.03 -4.70
C ALA A 164 -1.53 -25.59 -4.66
N PRO A 165 -0.46 -25.31 -3.88
CA PRO A 165 0.19 -24.00 -3.89
C PRO A 165 0.58 -23.59 -5.31
N GLY A 166 0.24 -22.35 -5.69
CA GLY A 166 0.52 -21.79 -7.01
C GLY A 166 -0.59 -21.94 -8.04
N GLU A 167 -1.62 -22.75 -7.78
CA GLU A 167 -2.69 -23.00 -8.77
C GLU A 167 -3.78 -21.94 -8.76
N THR A 168 -4.26 -21.55 -7.56
CA THR A 168 -5.43 -20.67 -7.41
C THR A 168 -5.09 -19.46 -6.57
N PHE A 169 -5.50 -18.28 -7.05
CA PHE A 169 -5.47 -17.06 -6.24
C PHE A 169 -6.56 -17.12 -5.16
N ARG A 170 -6.15 -16.92 -3.91
CA ARG A 170 -7.05 -16.65 -2.78
C ARG A 170 -6.39 -15.62 -1.89
N TYR A 171 -7.06 -14.46 -1.78
CA TYR A 171 -6.55 -13.40 -0.92
C TYR A 171 -6.50 -13.88 0.54
N ASN A 172 -5.31 -13.87 1.13
CA ASN A 172 -5.03 -14.46 2.44
C ASN A 172 -4.05 -13.57 3.22
N THR A 173 -4.54 -12.88 4.23
CA THR A 173 -3.70 -11.99 5.07
C THR A 173 -2.68 -12.78 5.88
N GLY A 174 -3.01 -14.03 6.24
CA GLY A 174 -2.08 -14.95 6.89
C GLY A 174 -0.84 -15.23 6.04
N ALA A 175 -0.98 -15.26 4.72
CA ALA A 175 0.18 -15.40 3.83
C ALA A 175 1.16 -14.23 4.01
N THR A 176 0.68 -13.00 4.14
CA THR A 176 1.57 -11.86 4.37
C THR A 176 2.15 -11.83 5.78
N TYR A 177 1.36 -12.23 6.80
CA TYR A 177 1.91 -12.42 8.14
C TYR A 177 3.06 -13.41 8.12
N MET A 178 2.94 -14.54 7.41
CA MET A 178 4.02 -15.52 7.28
C MET A 178 5.27 -14.97 6.59
N LEU A 179 5.16 -13.98 5.70
CA LEU A 179 6.32 -13.27 5.16
C LEU A 179 7.06 -12.48 6.25
N SER A 180 6.31 -11.78 7.11
CA SER A 180 6.87 -11.07 8.28
C SER A 180 7.52 -12.06 9.26
N ALA A 181 6.84 -13.17 9.56
CA ALA A 181 7.36 -14.23 10.42
C ALA A 181 8.63 -14.88 9.83
N ALA A 182 8.71 -15.07 8.51
CA ALA A 182 9.88 -15.62 7.83
C ALA A 182 11.11 -14.69 7.97
N LEU A 183 10.93 -13.38 7.88
CA LEU A 183 11.98 -12.41 8.18
C LEU A 183 12.42 -12.52 9.65
N LYS A 184 11.45 -12.60 10.57
CA LYS A 184 11.74 -12.75 12.01
C LYS A 184 12.52 -14.02 12.30
N GLN A 185 12.21 -15.13 11.62
CA GLN A 185 12.94 -16.40 11.73
C GLN A 185 14.41 -16.28 11.29
N ARG A 186 14.71 -15.33 10.41
CA ARG A 186 16.07 -14.97 9.98
C ARG A 186 16.73 -13.90 10.87
N GLY A 187 16.12 -13.57 12.01
CA GLY A 187 16.60 -12.53 12.92
C GLY A 187 16.36 -11.10 12.43
N ILE A 188 15.46 -10.92 11.47
CA ILE A 188 15.14 -9.64 10.85
C ILE A 188 13.78 -9.17 11.38
N ASP A 189 13.75 -8.03 12.07
CA ASP A 189 12.51 -7.35 12.40
C ASP A 189 12.02 -6.55 11.20
N LEU A 190 10.80 -6.80 10.74
CA LEU A 190 10.24 -6.20 9.50
C LEU A 190 10.27 -4.67 9.54
N GLU A 191 9.79 -4.06 10.62
CA GLU A 191 9.68 -2.60 10.73
C GLU A 191 11.05 -1.93 10.81
N GLU A 192 11.97 -2.49 11.61
CA GLU A 192 13.33 -1.97 11.74
C GLU A 192 14.12 -2.12 10.45
N TYR A 193 13.96 -3.25 9.78
CA TYR A 193 14.61 -3.52 8.51
C TYR A 193 14.13 -2.59 7.40
N LEU A 194 12.82 -2.39 7.28
CA LEU A 194 12.27 -1.40 6.36
C LEU A 194 12.74 0.01 6.72
N ARG A 195 12.77 0.37 7.99
CA ARG A 195 13.25 1.68 8.42
C ARG A 195 14.69 1.93 7.95
N GLU A 196 15.58 0.98 8.16
CA GLU A 196 16.99 1.10 7.77
C GLU A 196 17.16 1.11 6.25
N LYS A 197 16.55 0.16 5.54
CA LYS A 197 16.85 -0.12 4.13
C LYS A 197 16.02 0.70 3.14
N LEU A 198 14.85 1.16 3.56
CA LEU A 198 13.87 1.78 2.67
C LEU A 198 13.37 3.13 3.18
N LEU A 199 12.79 3.18 4.38
CA LEU A 199 12.05 4.35 4.83
C LEU A 199 12.97 5.54 5.10
N THR A 200 14.06 5.35 5.84
CA THR A 200 15.04 6.42 6.11
C THR A 200 15.69 6.96 4.85
N PRO A 201 16.16 6.12 3.89
CA PRO A 201 16.65 6.61 2.60
C PRO A 201 15.62 7.41 1.79
N MET A 202 14.31 7.11 1.96
CA MET A 202 13.22 7.83 1.30
C MET A 202 12.72 9.04 2.11
N GLY A 203 13.33 9.33 3.26
CA GLY A 203 12.90 10.42 4.14
C GLY A 203 11.51 10.16 4.78
N ILE A 204 11.14 8.90 4.96
CA ILE A 204 9.90 8.49 5.62
C ILE A 204 10.17 8.26 7.10
N THR A 205 9.45 8.97 7.96
CA THR A 205 9.63 8.95 9.41
C THR A 205 8.30 8.89 10.15
N GLY A 206 8.32 8.62 11.46
CA GLY A 206 7.13 8.65 12.32
C GLY A 206 6.16 7.49 12.09
N THR A 207 6.53 6.47 11.32
CA THR A 207 5.69 5.31 11.01
C THR A 207 5.44 4.42 12.22
N ARG A 208 4.33 3.68 12.22
CA ARG A 208 3.98 2.69 13.23
C ARG A 208 3.43 1.43 12.58
N TRP A 209 3.76 0.26 13.14
CA TRP A 209 3.19 -1.01 12.70
C TRP A 209 2.63 -1.82 13.87
N ILE A 210 1.44 -2.37 13.73
CA ILE A 210 0.83 -3.26 14.71
C ILE A 210 1.58 -4.58 14.76
N ARG A 211 1.77 -5.10 15.98
CA ARG A 211 2.45 -6.38 16.24
C ARG A 211 1.48 -7.37 16.88
N ASP A 212 1.74 -8.65 16.66
CA ASP A 212 1.08 -9.73 17.39
C ASP A 212 1.60 -9.82 18.83
N PRO A 213 1.01 -10.69 19.68
CA PRO A 213 1.47 -10.91 21.06
C PRO A 213 2.92 -11.40 21.17
N ASN A 214 3.48 -11.99 20.11
CA ASN A 214 4.88 -12.47 20.06
C ASN A 214 5.86 -11.41 19.53
N GLY A 215 5.39 -10.18 19.30
CA GLY A 215 6.20 -9.07 18.82
C GLY A 215 6.55 -9.11 17.33
N ILE A 216 5.84 -9.93 16.54
CA ILE A 216 5.99 -10.00 15.08
C ILE A 216 5.06 -8.96 14.45
N CYS A 217 5.55 -8.12 13.53
CA CYS A 217 4.67 -7.22 12.76
C CYS A 217 3.62 -8.01 12.00
N THR A 218 2.36 -7.55 12.03
CA THR A 218 1.26 -8.22 11.34
C THR A 218 1.48 -8.37 9.82
N GLY A 219 2.37 -7.56 9.24
CA GLY A 219 2.79 -7.63 7.85
C GLY A 219 1.68 -7.26 6.85
N GLY A 220 0.51 -7.86 7.01
CA GLY A 220 -0.61 -7.72 6.08
C GLY A 220 -1.51 -6.50 6.33
N PHE A 221 -1.38 -5.82 7.45
CA PHE A 221 -2.15 -4.63 7.85
C PHE A 221 -1.48 -3.91 9.01
N GLY A 222 -2.07 -2.79 9.46
CA GLY A 222 -1.66 -2.10 10.68
C GLY A 222 -0.45 -1.20 10.53
N PHE A 223 0.03 -0.96 9.32
CA PHE A 223 1.02 0.07 9.04
C PHE A 223 0.36 1.43 8.93
N SER A 224 0.99 2.46 9.47
CA SER A 224 0.51 3.85 9.42
C SER A 224 1.57 4.76 8.83
N LEU A 225 1.15 5.58 7.85
CA LEU A 225 1.98 6.43 7.01
C LEU A 225 1.32 7.79 6.79
N HIS A 226 2.10 8.80 6.42
CA HIS A 226 1.55 10.02 5.85
C HIS A 226 1.15 9.81 4.37
N PRO A 227 0.20 10.59 3.83
CA PRO A 227 -0.21 10.44 2.42
C PRO A 227 0.97 10.57 1.44
N GLU A 228 1.91 11.49 1.68
CA GLU A 228 3.09 11.66 0.82
C GLU A 228 4.04 10.44 0.87
N ASP A 229 4.11 9.74 1.99
CA ASP A 229 4.93 8.52 2.10
C ASP A 229 4.38 7.38 1.23
N ILE A 230 3.06 7.34 1.05
CA ILE A 230 2.42 6.41 0.10
C ILE A 230 2.78 6.80 -1.35
N ALA A 231 2.84 8.10 -1.65
CA ALA A 231 3.28 8.57 -2.97
C ALA A 231 4.74 8.20 -3.26
N LYS A 232 5.62 8.30 -2.26
CA LYS A 232 7.02 7.85 -2.38
C LYS A 232 7.13 6.36 -2.70
N LEU A 233 6.27 5.50 -2.10
CA LEU A 233 6.19 4.09 -2.51
C LEU A 233 5.82 3.96 -4.00
N GLY A 234 4.84 4.72 -4.47
CA GLY A 234 4.45 4.72 -5.88
C GLY A 234 5.62 5.09 -6.81
N ILE A 235 6.38 6.12 -6.46
CA ILE A 235 7.59 6.54 -7.20
C ILE A 235 8.65 5.43 -7.20
N LEU A 236 8.90 4.80 -6.05
CA LEU A 236 9.84 3.68 -5.94
C LEU A 236 9.46 2.52 -6.88
N LEU A 237 8.18 2.16 -6.92
CA LEU A 237 7.66 1.10 -7.79
C LEU A 237 7.75 1.52 -9.27
N MET A 238 7.40 2.76 -9.62
CA MET A 238 7.53 3.34 -10.95
C MET A 238 8.98 3.27 -11.45
N GLN A 239 9.93 3.58 -10.59
CA GLN A 239 11.37 3.58 -10.89
C GLN A 239 12.04 2.22 -10.68
N SER A 240 11.28 1.12 -10.67
CA SER A 240 11.81 -0.23 -10.52
C SER A 240 12.75 -0.40 -9.30
N GLY A 241 12.37 0.21 -8.17
CA GLY A 241 13.10 0.09 -6.90
C GLY A 241 14.23 1.10 -6.71
N ARG A 242 14.34 2.11 -7.60
CA ARG A 242 15.28 3.22 -7.43
C ARG A 242 14.64 4.40 -6.68
N TRP A 243 15.47 5.05 -5.89
CA TRP A 243 15.15 6.31 -5.23
C TRP A 243 16.36 7.23 -5.27
N ASN A 244 16.20 8.43 -5.80
CA ASN A 244 17.29 9.42 -5.96
C ASN A 244 18.59 8.82 -6.54
N GLY A 245 18.46 7.95 -7.54
CA GLY A 245 19.58 7.28 -8.21
C GLY A 245 20.11 6.03 -7.50
N GLN A 246 19.73 5.78 -6.25
CA GLN A 246 20.13 4.60 -5.47
C GLN A 246 19.13 3.45 -5.67
N GLN A 247 19.62 2.22 -5.89
CA GLN A 247 18.79 1.02 -5.92
C GLN A 247 18.52 0.57 -4.49
N LEU A 248 17.28 0.78 -3.98
CA LEU A 248 16.87 0.39 -2.64
C LEU A 248 16.25 -1.01 -2.61
N VAL A 249 15.46 -1.36 -3.63
CA VAL A 249 14.89 -2.70 -3.83
C VAL A 249 15.44 -3.23 -5.15
N PRO A 250 15.90 -4.49 -5.24
CA PRO A 250 16.45 -5.01 -6.50
C PRO A 250 15.49 -4.84 -7.68
N GLU A 251 16.00 -4.32 -8.81
CA GLU A 251 15.19 -4.05 -10.00
C GLU A 251 14.42 -5.29 -10.48
N TRP A 252 15.11 -6.44 -10.52
CA TRP A 252 14.48 -7.69 -10.94
C TRP A 252 13.27 -8.05 -10.07
N TYR A 253 13.36 -7.79 -8.76
CA TYR A 253 12.27 -8.11 -7.85
C TYR A 253 11.07 -7.19 -8.04
N VAL A 254 11.30 -5.89 -8.18
CA VAL A 254 10.19 -4.93 -8.40
C VAL A 254 9.49 -5.22 -9.72
N ARG A 255 10.24 -5.55 -10.79
CA ARG A 255 9.65 -5.96 -12.08
C ARG A 255 8.80 -7.22 -11.94
N GLU A 256 9.26 -8.22 -11.18
CA GLU A 256 8.45 -9.41 -10.86
C GLU A 256 7.24 -9.06 -9.99
N ALA A 257 7.40 -8.20 -8.99
CA ALA A 257 6.32 -7.83 -8.07
C ALA A 257 5.20 -7.06 -8.76
N THR A 258 5.52 -6.20 -9.72
CA THR A 258 4.55 -5.33 -10.41
C THR A 258 3.92 -5.96 -11.65
N ARG A 259 4.37 -7.12 -12.11
CA ARG A 259 3.73 -7.84 -13.22
C ARG A 259 2.71 -8.87 -12.72
N ARG A 260 1.80 -9.27 -13.60
CA ARG A 260 0.86 -10.36 -13.31
C ARG A 260 1.62 -11.67 -13.11
N GLN A 261 1.51 -12.26 -11.93
CA GLN A 261 2.05 -13.56 -11.57
C GLN A 261 0.98 -14.65 -11.62
N ILE A 262 -0.25 -14.31 -11.24
CA ILE A 262 -1.40 -15.21 -11.21
C ILE A 262 -2.67 -14.49 -11.67
N GLY A 263 -3.59 -15.23 -12.28
CA GLY A 263 -4.95 -14.74 -12.56
C GLY A 263 -5.81 -14.78 -11.31
N ASN A 264 -6.75 -13.85 -11.19
CA ASN A 264 -7.63 -13.73 -10.03
C ASN A 264 -9.10 -13.45 -10.40
N GLY A 265 -9.49 -13.73 -11.65
CA GLY A 265 -10.84 -13.59 -12.18
C GLY A 265 -10.83 -13.29 -13.67
N ASP A 266 -12.05 -13.24 -14.26
CA ASP A 266 -12.25 -13.10 -15.70
C ASP A 266 -13.10 -11.87 -16.08
N ASP A 267 -13.52 -11.04 -15.09
CA ASP A 267 -14.27 -9.82 -15.37
C ASP A 267 -13.31 -8.70 -15.87
N PRO A 268 -13.38 -8.33 -17.17
CA PRO A 268 -12.51 -7.30 -17.73
C PRO A 268 -12.80 -5.90 -17.19
N ASN A 269 -13.93 -5.69 -16.52
CA ASN A 269 -14.33 -4.40 -15.97
C ASN A 269 -13.99 -4.27 -14.48
N SER A 270 -13.57 -5.35 -13.85
CA SER A 270 -13.20 -5.34 -12.43
C SER A 270 -11.70 -5.12 -12.26
N ASP A 271 -11.31 -4.12 -11.47
CA ASP A 271 -9.92 -3.89 -11.08
C ASP A 271 -9.42 -4.90 -10.04
N TRP A 272 -10.27 -5.82 -9.58
CA TRP A 272 -9.90 -6.95 -8.74
C TRP A 272 -9.81 -8.28 -9.49
N ALA A 273 -9.97 -8.26 -10.83
CA ALA A 273 -9.90 -9.44 -11.70
C ALA A 273 -8.84 -9.34 -12.81
N GLN A 274 -7.93 -8.36 -12.75
CA GLN A 274 -6.89 -8.16 -13.76
C GLN A 274 -5.63 -9.00 -13.51
N GLY A 275 -5.55 -9.66 -12.36
CA GLY A 275 -4.41 -10.45 -11.91
C GLY A 275 -3.73 -9.87 -10.67
N TYR A 276 -2.75 -10.62 -10.17
CA TYR A 276 -2.01 -10.28 -8.96
C TYR A 276 -0.51 -10.53 -9.14
N GLY A 277 0.30 -9.64 -8.61
CA GLY A 277 1.75 -9.75 -8.56
C GLY A 277 2.25 -10.23 -7.19
N TYR A 278 3.36 -9.68 -6.70
CA TYR A 278 3.82 -9.92 -5.34
C TYR A 278 3.24 -8.87 -4.40
N GLN A 279 2.08 -9.15 -3.80
CA GLN A 279 1.31 -8.26 -2.91
C GLN A 279 0.91 -6.93 -3.61
N ILE A 280 0.65 -6.99 -4.92
CA ILE A 280 0.29 -5.87 -5.78
C ILE A 280 -0.82 -6.32 -6.74
N TRP A 281 -1.93 -5.58 -6.78
CA TRP A 281 -3.05 -5.82 -7.68
C TRP A 281 -2.76 -5.27 -9.07
N GLN A 282 -3.12 -6.03 -10.10
CA GLN A 282 -3.19 -5.47 -11.45
C GLN A 282 -4.51 -4.72 -11.64
N CYS A 283 -4.50 -3.70 -12.49
CA CYS A 283 -5.66 -2.89 -12.81
C CYS A 283 -5.92 -2.87 -14.31
N ARG A 284 -7.09 -2.38 -14.68
CA ARG A 284 -7.39 -2.01 -16.07
C ARG A 284 -6.38 -0.97 -16.56
N HIS A 285 -6.33 -0.77 -17.87
CA HIS A 285 -5.45 0.20 -18.56
C HIS A 285 -3.94 -0.05 -18.39
N GLY A 286 -3.52 -1.18 -17.85
CA GLY A 286 -2.09 -1.48 -17.61
C GLY A 286 -1.52 -0.82 -16.37
N ALA A 287 -2.37 -0.30 -15.48
CA ALA A 287 -1.96 0.15 -14.15
C ALA A 287 -1.79 -1.04 -13.19
N PHE A 288 -1.09 -0.80 -12.08
CA PHE A 288 -1.05 -1.68 -10.93
C PHE A 288 -1.17 -0.85 -9.64
N ARG A 289 -1.53 -1.49 -8.54
CA ARG A 289 -1.72 -0.75 -7.30
C ARG A 289 -1.35 -1.52 -6.04
N ALA A 290 -0.90 -0.80 -5.03
CA ALA A 290 -1.02 -1.17 -3.63
C ALA A 290 -2.43 -0.78 -3.15
N ASP A 291 -3.08 -1.67 -2.39
CA ASP A 291 -4.51 -1.59 -2.10
C ASP A 291 -4.77 -1.86 -0.61
N GLY A 292 -5.53 -0.99 0.01
CA GLY A 292 -6.01 -1.14 1.38
C GLY A 292 -7.51 -0.90 1.48
N MET A 293 -8.13 -1.56 2.45
CA MET A 293 -9.56 -1.44 2.72
C MET A 293 -10.01 0.02 2.77
N TYR A 294 -11.25 0.25 2.38
CA TYR A 294 -11.90 1.56 2.33
C TYR A 294 -11.31 2.56 1.32
N GLY A 295 -10.49 2.10 0.36
CA GLY A 295 -9.92 2.96 -0.70
C GLY A 295 -8.60 3.61 -0.33
N GLN A 296 -7.75 2.92 0.44
CA GLN A 296 -6.36 3.29 0.58
C GLN A 296 -5.61 2.81 -0.66
N PHE A 297 -5.36 3.69 -1.62
CA PHE A 297 -4.76 3.32 -2.89
C PHE A 297 -3.43 4.01 -3.14
N CYS A 298 -2.52 3.29 -3.76
CA CYS A 298 -1.39 3.82 -4.50
C CYS A 298 -1.44 3.18 -5.89
N VAL A 299 -2.09 3.86 -6.85
CA VAL A 299 -2.23 3.39 -8.23
C VAL A 299 -1.08 3.95 -9.05
N VAL A 300 -0.35 3.07 -9.72
CA VAL A 300 0.80 3.43 -10.57
C VAL A 300 0.47 3.05 -12.01
N HIS A 301 0.61 4.00 -12.93
CA HIS A 301 0.41 3.79 -14.36
C HIS A 301 1.68 4.12 -15.14
N PRO A 302 2.51 3.11 -15.49
CA PRO A 302 3.80 3.35 -16.12
C PRO A 302 3.74 4.05 -17.48
N ALA A 303 2.70 3.77 -18.27
CA ALA A 303 2.61 4.32 -19.63
C ALA A 303 2.46 5.84 -19.68
N THR A 304 1.85 6.46 -18.66
CA THR A 304 1.73 7.94 -18.54
C THR A 304 2.63 8.53 -17.47
N ASP A 305 3.42 7.70 -16.79
CA ASP A 305 4.27 8.09 -15.65
C ASP A 305 3.47 8.82 -14.56
N THR A 306 2.31 8.26 -14.20
CA THR A 306 1.38 8.88 -13.24
C THR A 306 1.12 8.00 -12.04
N ILE A 307 0.85 8.65 -10.89
CA ILE A 307 0.52 8.00 -9.64
C ILE A 307 -0.71 8.70 -9.04
N LEU A 308 -1.69 7.91 -8.59
CA LEU A 308 -2.76 8.36 -7.71
C LEU A 308 -2.51 7.79 -6.31
N VAL A 309 -2.59 8.64 -5.30
CA VAL A 309 -2.70 8.23 -3.90
C VAL A 309 -4.04 8.68 -3.35
N THR A 310 -4.76 7.79 -2.67
CA THR A 310 -5.96 8.14 -1.92
C THR A 310 -5.95 7.52 -0.53
N ASN A 311 -6.46 8.28 0.43
CA ASN A 311 -6.97 7.74 1.68
C ASN A 311 -8.47 8.04 1.72
N CYS A 312 -9.27 7.00 1.83
CA CYS A 312 -10.73 7.10 1.83
C CYS A 312 -11.32 6.35 3.02
N LEU A 313 -12.59 6.61 3.29
CA LEU A 313 -13.43 5.86 4.22
C LEU A 313 -14.71 5.44 3.50
N THR A 314 -14.59 4.67 2.40
CA THR A 314 -15.70 4.30 1.53
C THR A 314 -15.77 2.79 1.29
N GLN A 315 -16.99 2.27 1.22
CA GLN A 315 -17.25 0.91 0.72
C GLN A 315 -17.25 0.87 -0.82
N ASN A 316 -17.50 2.01 -1.48
CA ASN A 316 -17.48 2.12 -2.93
C ASN A 316 -16.04 2.33 -3.45
N MET A 317 -15.17 1.36 -3.20
CA MET A 317 -13.77 1.40 -3.62
C MET A 317 -13.62 1.42 -5.15
N GLY A 318 -14.49 0.69 -5.87
CA GLY A 318 -14.53 0.69 -7.34
C GLY A 318 -14.87 2.05 -7.93
N GLY A 319 -15.75 2.80 -7.28
CA GLY A 319 -16.09 4.17 -7.67
C GLY A 319 -14.90 5.11 -7.68
N VAL A 320 -13.99 4.98 -6.70
CA VAL A 320 -12.74 5.77 -6.66
C VAL A 320 -11.89 5.52 -7.91
N LEU A 321 -11.65 4.24 -8.24
CA LEU A 321 -10.84 3.86 -9.41
C LEU A 321 -11.51 4.27 -10.72
N ASN A 322 -12.83 4.04 -10.87
CA ASN A 322 -13.58 4.43 -12.04
C ASN A 322 -13.53 5.94 -12.26
N ALA A 323 -13.75 6.72 -11.20
CA ALA A 323 -13.70 8.18 -11.30
C ALA A 323 -12.31 8.66 -11.74
N TYR A 324 -11.24 8.10 -11.15
CA TYR A 324 -9.86 8.43 -11.55
C TYR A 324 -9.56 8.05 -13.00
N PHE A 325 -9.89 6.84 -13.41
CA PHE A 325 -9.59 6.37 -14.77
C PHE A 325 -10.31 7.19 -15.83
N ASP A 326 -11.59 7.47 -15.63
CA ASP A 326 -12.42 8.16 -16.61
C ASP A 326 -12.12 9.67 -16.68
N GLU A 327 -11.92 10.32 -15.55
CA GLU A 327 -11.82 11.79 -15.48
C GLU A 327 -10.36 12.30 -15.52
N VAL A 328 -9.38 11.46 -15.14
CA VAL A 328 -7.98 11.89 -15.01
C VAL A 328 -7.04 11.03 -15.83
N LEU A 329 -6.94 9.71 -15.57
CA LEU A 329 -5.88 8.88 -16.16
C LEU A 329 -5.86 8.93 -17.69
N MET A 330 -7.02 8.83 -18.31
CA MET A 330 -7.15 8.82 -19.76
C MET A 330 -7.20 10.23 -20.39
N LYS A 331 -6.88 11.28 -19.61
CA LYS A 331 -6.95 12.68 -20.04
C LYS A 331 -5.60 13.39 -20.08
N TYR A 332 -4.53 12.71 -19.66
CA TYR A 332 -3.19 13.29 -19.77
C TYR A 332 -2.76 13.46 -21.22
N GLU A 333 -2.26 14.64 -21.54
CA GLU A 333 -1.62 14.97 -22.82
C GLU A 333 -0.09 14.76 -22.70
N SER A 334 0.60 14.65 -23.85
CA SER A 334 2.06 14.46 -23.87
C SER A 334 2.82 15.70 -23.38
N ASP A 335 2.30 16.87 -23.70
CA ASP A 335 2.90 18.15 -23.42
C ASP A 335 2.07 18.95 -22.42
N ALA A 336 2.67 20.03 -21.88
CA ALA A 336 1.94 20.98 -21.06
C ALA A 336 0.74 21.56 -21.82
N VAL A 337 -0.38 21.73 -21.11
CA VAL A 337 -1.60 22.30 -21.67
C VAL A 337 -1.76 23.76 -21.29
N VAL A 338 -2.61 24.47 -22.03
CA VAL A 338 -2.87 25.89 -21.76
C VAL A 338 -3.66 26.02 -20.45
N ASP A 339 -3.19 26.89 -19.57
CA ASP A 339 -3.91 27.26 -18.36
C ASP A 339 -5.23 27.99 -18.72
N GLU A 340 -6.29 27.64 -18.00
CA GLU A 340 -7.59 28.27 -18.05
C GLU A 340 -7.86 28.96 -16.70
N PRO A 341 -7.43 30.23 -16.51
CA PRO A 341 -7.38 30.87 -15.20
C PRO A 341 -8.69 30.82 -14.41
N GLU A 342 -9.85 30.91 -15.10
CA GLU A 342 -11.16 30.80 -14.46
C GLU A 342 -11.39 29.39 -13.89
N VAL A 343 -11.00 28.34 -14.63
CA VAL A 343 -11.13 26.95 -14.22
C VAL A 343 -10.16 26.61 -13.10
N THR A 344 -8.93 27.08 -13.21
CA THR A 344 -7.90 26.92 -12.18
C THR A 344 -8.34 27.58 -10.87
N GLU A 345 -8.93 28.78 -10.94
CA GLU A 345 -9.49 29.45 -9.76
C GLU A 345 -10.70 28.69 -9.18
N GLN A 346 -11.59 28.13 -10.02
CA GLN A 346 -12.68 27.26 -9.57
C GLN A 346 -12.15 26.02 -8.84
N LEU A 347 -11.12 25.37 -9.37
CA LEU A 347 -10.48 24.23 -8.70
C LEU A 347 -9.90 24.63 -7.35
N ARG A 348 -9.20 25.76 -7.28
CA ARG A 348 -8.64 26.30 -6.04
C ARG A 348 -9.71 26.54 -4.99
N GLN A 349 -10.82 27.17 -5.39
CA GLN A 349 -11.96 27.44 -4.50
C GLN A 349 -12.65 26.15 -4.06
N LYS A 350 -12.85 25.20 -4.98
CA LYS A 350 -13.40 23.88 -4.65
C LYS A 350 -12.54 23.18 -3.63
N THR A 351 -11.23 23.13 -3.85
CA THR A 351 -10.26 22.49 -2.95
C THR A 351 -10.26 23.13 -1.56
N ALA A 352 -10.30 24.47 -1.48
CA ALA A 352 -10.34 25.21 -0.21
C ALA A 352 -11.62 24.96 0.61
N ASN A 353 -12.70 24.56 -0.05
CA ASN A 353 -13.99 24.30 0.58
C ASN A 353 -14.27 22.83 0.85
N LEU A 354 -13.32 21.93 0.55
CA LEU A 354 -13.47 20.52 0.89
C LEU A 354 -13.63 20.33 2.39
N ARG A 355 -14.54 19.43 2.78
CA ARG A 355 -14.79 19.04 4.18
C ARG A 355 -15.19 17.58 4.22
N TYR A 356 -14.82 16.90 5.28
CA TYR A 356 -15.33 15.57 5.56
C TYR A 356 -16.68 15.75 6.33
N GLU A 357 -17.76 15.33 5.71
CA GLU A 357 -19.11 15.65 6.18
C GLU A 357 -19.75 14.56 7.07
N ARG A 358 -19.03 13.46 7.34
CA ARG A 358 -19.56 12.37 8.17
C ARG A 358 -19.09 12.52 9.62
N ASP A 359 -19.89 12.00 10.54
CA ASP A 359 -19.47 11.84 11.93
C ASP A 359 -18.18 11.02 11.98
N LEU A 360 -17.14 11.63 12.53
CA LEU A 360 -15.88 10.94 12.72
C LEU A 360 -16.09 9.87 13.77
N PRO A 361 -15.66 8.61 13.55
CA PRO A 361 -15.50 7.70 14.68
C PRO A 361 -14.52 8.40 15.64
N GLU A 362 -14.86 8.47 16.92
CA GLU A 362 -13.96 8.97 17.94
C GLU A 362 -12.67 8.16 17.88
N ASP A 363 -11.59 8.78 17.45
CA ASP A 363 -10.24 8.19 17.53
C ASP A 363 -9.79 8.37 18.99
N ASP A 364 -10.15 7.41 19.82
CA ASP A 364 -9.76 7.37 21.22
C ASP A 364 -8.35 6.78 21.43
N GLY A 365 -7.59 6.54 20.33
CA GLY A 365 -6.28 5.92 20.37
C GLY A 365 -6.29 4.44 20.76
N SER A 366 -7.48 3.83 20.83
CA SER A 366 -7.64 2.41 21.12
C SER A 366 -7.06 1.54 20.01
N PRO A 367 -6.50 0.36 20.32
CA PRO A 367 -6.19 -0.62 19.30
C PRO A 367 -7.47 -0.99 18.55
N ILE A 368 -7.34 -1.22 17.23
CA ILE A 368 -8.46 -1.59 16.35
C ILE A 368 -9.28 -2.69 17.06
N PRO A 369 -10.58 -2.44 17.34
CA PRO A 369 -11.40 -3.40 18.05
C PRO A 369 -11.42 -4.76 17.34
N PRO A 370 -11.42 -5.88 18.06
CA PRO A 370 -11.42 -7.22 17.47
C PRO A 370 -12.56 -7.49 16.47
N GLU A 371 -13.69 -6.78 16.59
CA GLU A 371 -14.80 -6.85 15.65
C GLU A 371 -14.43 -6.37 14.25
N TYR A 372 -13.54 -5.38 14.08
CA TYR A 372 -13.04 -4.95 12.78
C TYR A 372 -12.08 -5.96 12.14
N LEU A 373 -11.58 -6.91 12.91
CA LEU A 373 -10.85 -8.07 12.42
C LEU A 373 -11.80 -9.20 11.96
N LYS A 374 -13.09 -9.15 12.38
CA LYS A 374 -14.10 -10.19 12.08
C LYS A 374 -14.92 -9.93 10.81
N ASP A 375 -14.99 -8.70 10.30
CA ASP A 375 -15.95 -8.30 9.27
C ASP A 375 -15.38 -8.39 7.83
N ARG A 376 -14.76 -9.54 7.50
CA ARG A 376 -14.20 -9.81 6.16
C ARG A 376 -15.07 -10.71 5.27
N LYS A 377 -16.37 -10.79 5.50
CA LYS A 377 -17.27 -11.65 4.69
C LYS A 377 -17.79 -11.00 3.42
N SER A 378 -17.41 -9.78 3.06
CA SER A 378 -18.04 -9.07 1.95
C SER A 378 -17.11 -8.22 1.07
N VAL A 379 -15.89 -8.69 0.79
CA VAL A 379 -15.11 -8.09 -0.31
C VAL A 379 -14.38 -9.22 -1.04
N VAL A 380 -15.10 -9.94 -1.84
CA VAL A 380 -14.66 -10.67 -3.04
C VAL A 380 -15.65 -10.33 -4.13
#